data_939ee6963d97cd7807c2a7a43160ccdd
#
_entry.id   939ee6963d97cd7807c2a7a43160ccdd
#
_cell.length_a   1.000
_cell.length_b   1.000
_cell.length_c   1.000
_cell.angle_alpha   90.00
_cell.angle_beta   90.00
_cell.angle_gamma   90.00
#
_symmetry.space_group_name_H-M   'P 1'
#
loop_
_entity.id
_entity.type
_entity.pdbx_description
1 polymer ?
#
loop_
_entity_poly.entity_id
_entity_poly.type
_entity_poly.pdbx_seq_one_letter_code
_entity_poly.pdbx_strand_id
1 'polypeptide(L)'
;METPAPKSERLLSLDALRGFDLFWIVGGHAIFAAFFKLTEWTWLGAIDAQLKHVDWNGFQAYDLIFPLFLFMAGVSTPYSLTRRLTEGARGEVCRKIVQRGLILVLLGIIYNNGLQWKGLENMRFGSVLGRIGLAGMFAQLIFAFNFETPKRLWYWLAGILLGYWAIMSFGHAPGFAPGDLSMEGNFASTVDRLLMPGKLHKKIHDPEGLLAMIPAIGNALLGILAGLWLRRSSEEASGDRKAAGLTVAGFALLAVGGLWSFVFPLNKNLWTSSFVLWTCGWASLALAFFYWTIDVRGWLRGFGAFFAVIGMNSVLIYLSGKFINYEYTANALFGGLAKAAPSGIGPLILAVGLFAVEWMLFWFLKRQKIFLKV
;
A
#
# COMPACT_ATOMS: atom_id res chain seq x y z
N MET A 1 -31.65 25.55 16.57
CA MET A 1 -31.45 24.07 16.41
C MET A 1 -30.32 23.92 15.44
N GLU A 2 -29.13 23.61 15.97
CA GLU A 2 -27.96 23.27 15.11
C GLU A 2 -28.24 21.92 14.45
N THR A 3 -28.30 21.90 13.14
CA THR A 3 -28.29 20.65 12.36
C THR A 3 -27.00 19.87 12.68
N PRO A 4 -27.07 18.61 13.18
CA PRO A 4 -25.87 17.85 13.47
C PRO A 4 -25.05 17.72 12.18
N ALA A 5 -23.77 18.10 12.25
CA ALA A 5 -22.84 17.96 11.15
C ALA A 5 -22.91 16.53 10.57
N PRO A 6 -22.99 16.37 9.25
CA PRO A 6 -23.12 15.05 8.64
C PRO A 6 -21.97 14.16 9.10
N LYS A 7 -22.32 12.99 9.68
CA LYS A 7 -21.34 11.94 9.95
C LYS A 7 -20.54 11.71 8.68
N SER A 8 -19.22 11.82 8.76
CA SER A 8 -18.32 11.49 7.66
C SER A 8 -18.73 10.11 7.14
N GLU A 9 -19.36 10.04 5.98
CA GLU A 9 -19.74 8.79 5.36
C GLU A 9 -18.47 8.01 5.04
N ARG A 10 -18.31 6.90 5.74
CA ARG A 10 -17.20 5.98 5.51
C ARG A 10 -17.42 5.31 4.16
N LEU A 11 -16.52 5.49 3.21
CA LEU A 11 -16.61 4.87 1.89
C LEU A 11 -16.36 3.36 2.00
N LEU A 12 -17.36 2.56 1.66
CA LEU A 12 -17.24 1.10 1.65
C LEU A 12 -16.22 0.65 0.60
N SER A 13 -16.18 1.32 -0.55
CA SER A 13 -15.21 1.05 -1.61
C SER A 13 -13.76 1.14 -1.15
N LEU A 14 -13.43 2.10 -0.28
CA LEU A 14 -12.08 2.28 0.23
C LEU A 14 -11.66 1.13 1.16
N ASP A 15 -12.56 0.70 2.05
CA ASP A 15 -12.30 -0.46 2.91
C ASP A 15 -12.26 -1.76 2.09
N ALA A 16 -13.11 -1.89 1.07
CA ALA A 16 -13.14 -3.01 0.16
C ALA A 16 -11.85 -3.10 -0.67
N LEU A 17 -11.37 -1.98 -1.22
CA LEU A 17 -10.14 -1.93 -2.00
C LEU A 17 -8.92 -2.29 -1.15
N ARG A 18 -8.85 -1.82 0.12
CA ARG A 18 -7.80 -2.25 1.06
C ARG A 18 -7.84 -3.75 1.32
N GLY A 19 -9.04 -4.31 1.49
CA GLY A 19 -9.22 -5.72 1.72
C GLY A 19 -8.89 -6.55 0.49
N PHE A 20 -9.24 -6.09 -0.70
CA PHE A 20 -8.86 -6.71 -1.96
C PHE A 20 -7.34 -6.69 -2.18
N ASP A 21 -6.68 -5.60 -1.84
CA ASP A 21 -5.23 -5.48 -1.88
C ASP A 21 -4.55 -6.49 -0.95
N LEU A 22 -5.02 -6.56 0.30
CA LEU A 22 -4.49 -7.51 1.29
C LEU A 22 -4.82 -8.98 0.98
N PHE A 23 -5.94 -9.26 0.30
CA PHE A 23 -6.30 -10.62 -0.10
C PHE A 23 -5.14 -11.33 -0.81
N TRP A 24 -4.41 -10.61 -1.67
CA TRP A 24 -3.28 -11.20 -2.40
C TRP A 24 -2.12 -11.58 -1.47
N ILE A 25 -1.94 -10.87 -0.36
CA ILE A 25 -0.91 -11.17 0.64
C ILE A 25 -1.32 -12.33 1.54
N VAL A 26 -2.58 -12.35 2.00
CA VAL A 26 -3.04 -13.30 3.03
C VAL A 26 -3.41 -14.68 2.48
N GLY A 27 -3.46 -14.88 1.17
CA GLY A 27 -3.73 -16.22 0.62
C GLY A 27 -4.16 -16.23 -0.83
N GLY A 28 -4.58 -15.10 -1.39
CA GLY A 28 -5.07 -15.03 -2.76
C GLY A 28 -4.07 -15.59 -3.77
N HIS A 29 -2.81 -15.21 -3.66
CA HIS A 29 -1.75 -15.72 -4.54
C HIS A 29 -1.60 -17.24 -4.44
N ALA A 30 -1.67 -17.83 -3.24
CA ALA A 30 -1.54 -19.26 -3.04
C ALA A 30 -2.72 -20.04 -3.64
N ILE A 31 -3.95 -19.46 -3.57
CA ILE A 31 -5.15 -20.06 -4.20
C ILE A 31 -4.96 -20.12 -5.73
N PHE A 32 -4.53 -19.02 -6.35
CA PHE A 32 -4.31 -18.97 -7.80
C PHE A 32 -3.17 -19.88 -8.24
N ALA A 33 -2.06 -19.92 -7.49
CA ALA A 33 -0.95 -20.84 -7.77
C ALA A 33 -1.36 -22.31 -7.66
N ALA A 34 -2.15 -22.67 -6.64
CA ALA A 34 -2.66 -24.03 -6.49
C ALA A 34 -3.64 -24.40 -7.63
N PHE A 35 -4.50 -23.45 -8.02
CA PHE A 35 -5.44 -23.64 -9.11
C PHE A 35 -4.73 -23.75 -10.46
N PHE A 36 -3.68 -22.97 -10.71
CA PHE A 36 -2.84 -23.12 -11.88
C PHE A 36 -2.18 -24.51 -11.95
N LYS A 37 -1.59 -24.98 -10.85
CA LYS A 37 -0.99 -26.31 -10.78
C LYS A 37 -1.98 -27.45 -11.01
N LEU A 38 -3.25 -27.25 -10.65
CA LEU A 38 -4.30 -28.25 -10.84
C LEU A 38 -4.77 -28.33 -12.30
N THR A 39 -4.88 -27.19 -12.99
CA THR A 39 -5.54 -27.11 -14.30
C THR A 39 -4.57 -26.92 -15.46
N GLU A 40 -3.37 -26.39 -15.18
CA GLU A 40 -2.33 -26.01 -16.16
C GLU A 40 -2.84 -25.05 -17.26
N TRP A 41 -3.95 -24.33 -17.01
CA TRP A 41 -4.51 -23.38 -17.96
C TRP A 41 -3.56 -22.20 -18.17
N THR A 42 -3.23 -21.91 -19.43
CA THR A 42 -2.24 -20.87 -19.80
C THR A 42 -2.57 -19.48 -19.26
N TRP A 43 -3.85 -19.11 -19.22
CA TRP A 43 -4.28 -17.81 -18.66
C TRP A 43 -4.08 -17.72 -17.15
N LEU A 44 -4.19 -18.84 -16.39
CA LEU A 44 -3.84 -18.87 -14.98
C LEU A 44 -2.33 -18.75 -14.77
N GLY A 45 -1.52 -19.33 -15.65
CA GLY A 45 -0.07 -19.14 -15.65
C GLY A 45 0.33 -17.69 -15.88
N ALA A 46 -0.38 -16.96 -16.75
CA ALA A 46 -0.18 -15.54 -16.93
C ALA A 46 -0.53 -14.73 -15.67
N ILE A 47 -1.61 -15.08 -14.95
CA ILE A 47 -1.96 -14.47 -13.66
C ILE A 47 -0.89 -14.81 -12.61
N ASP A 48 -0.46 -16.07 -12.49
CA ASP A 48 0.58 -16.48 -11.54
C ASP A 48 1.89 -15.72 -11.76
N ALA A 49 2.25 -15.45 -13.02
CA ALA A 49 3.40 -14.60 -13.36
C ALA A 49 3.23 -13.17 -12.85
N GLN A 50 2.03 -12.58 -12.96
CA GLN A 50 1.73 -11.24 -12.46
C GLN A 50 1.67 -11.17 -10.91
N LEU A 51 1.55 -12.31 -10.23
CA LEU A 51 1.55 -12.42 -8.76
C LEU A 51 2.94 -12.66 -8.18
N LYS A 52 4.00 -12.40 -8.94
CA LYS A 52 5.40 -12.43 -8.51
C LYS A 52 5.98 -11.03 -8.56
N HIS A 53 7.10 -10.82 -7.87
CA HIS A 53 7.85 -9.58 -7.99
C HIS A 53 8.81 -9.64 -9.17
N VAL A 54 9.03 -8.50 -9.82
CA VAL A 54 10.17 -8.36 -10.75
C VAL A 54 11.48 -8.34 -9.94
N ASP A 55 12.54 -8.86 -10.52
CA ASP A 55 13.83 -8.91 -9.83
C ASP A 55 14.42 -7.52 -9.59
N TRP A 56 14.35 -6.62 -10.59
CA TRP A 56 14.90 -5.28 -10.49
C TRP A 56 14.06 -4.25 -11.24
N ASN A 57 14.24 -4.08 -12.54
CA ASN A 57 13.48 -3.14 -13.37
C ASN A 57 12.24 -3.79 -13.95
N GLY A 58 11.14 -3.05 -14.01
CA GLY A 58 9.87 -3.49 -14.53
C GLY A 58 8.73 -3.35 -13.53
N PHE A 59 7.60 -3.94 -13.87
CA PHE A 59 6.38 -3.90 -13.05
C PHE A 59 5.55 -5.15 -13.29
N GLN A 60 5.12 -5.78 -12.21
CA GLN A 60 4.09 -6.81 -12.18
C GLN A 60 2.96 -6.38 -11.24
N ALA A 61 1.77 -6.96 -11.40
CA ALA A 61 0.60 -6.55 -10.62
C ALA A 61 0.82 -6.67 -9.10
N TYR A 62 1.63 -7.66 -8.66
CA TYR A 62 1.97 -7.83 -7.25
C TYR A 62 2.82 -6.68 -6.69
N ASP A 63 3.51 -5.92 -7.54
CA ASP A 63 4.29 -4.75 -7.14
C ASP A 63 3.41 -3.55 -6.81
N LEU A 64 2.12 -3.58 -7.18
CA LEU A 64 1.16 -2.53 -6.88
C LEU A 64 0.73 -2.51 -5.40
N ILE A 65 0.74 -3.65 -4.71
CA ILE A 65 0.14 -3.82 -3.38
C ILE A 65 0.60 -2.76 -2.39
N PHE A 66 1.90 -2.60 -2.24
CA PHE A 66 2.46 -1.65 -1.29
C PHE A 66 2.20 -0.17 -1.67
N PRO A 67 2.44 0.29 -2.92
CA PRO A 67 2.05 1.62 -3.37
C PRO A 67 0.56 1.93 -3.23
N LEU A 68 -0.31 0.96 -3.54
CA LEU A 68 -1.76 1.09 -3.40
C LEU A 68 -2.15 1.33 -1.94
N PHE A 69 -1.49 0.64 -1.00
CA PHE A 69 -1.72 0.85 0.43
C PHE A 69 -1.37 2.28 0.88
N LEU A 70 -0.23 2.82 0.43
CA LEU A 70 0.17 4.21 0.66
C LEU A 70 -0.82 5.20 0.05
N PHE A 71 -1.24 4.96 -1.18
CA PHE A 71 -2.23 5.78 -1.88
C PHE A 71 -3.56 5.81 -1.11
N MET A 72 -4.08 4.64 -0.67
CA MET A 72 -5.32 4.56 0.10
C MET A 72 -5.21 5.21 1.49
N ALA A 73 -4.04 5.15 2.13
CA ALA A 73 -3.77 5.90 3.36
C ALA A 73 -3.88 7.41 3.10
N GLY A 74 -3.35 7.87 1.96
CA GLY A 74 -3.52 9.24 1.48
C GLY A 74 -4.98 9.61 1.25
N VAL A 75 -5.74 8.80 0.51
CA VAL A 75 -7.19 9.04 0.24
C VAL A 75 -7.98 9.22 1.54
N SER A 76 -7.64 8.49 2.59
CA SER A 76 -8.31 8.58 3.89
C SER A 76 -7.98 9.84 4.67
N THR A 77 -6.87 10.50 4.37
CA THR A 77 -6.36 11.66 5.12
C THR A 77 -7.33 12.83 5.15
N PRO A 78 -7.90 13.33 4.03
CA PRO A 78 -8.87 14.41 4.07
C PRO A 78 -10.15 14.06 4.84
N TYR A 79 -10.58 12.79 4.85
CA TYR A 79 -11.74 12.35 5.62
C TYR A 79 -11.51 12.38 7.12
N SER A 80 -10.28 12.06 7.56
CA SER A 80 -9.95 11.98 8.98
C SER A 80 -9.48 13.30 9.60
N LEU A 81 -8.81 14.17 8.82
CA LEU A 81 -8.12 15.33 9.37
C LEU A 81 -8.83 16.65 9.13
N THR A 82 -9.60 16.80 8.03
CA THR A 82 -10.19 18.11 7.64
C THR A 82 -10.96 18.76 8.77
N ARG A 83 -11.89 18.03 9.40
CA ARG A 83 -12.72 18.58 10.47
C ARG A 83 -11.88 19.20 11.60
N ARG A 84 -10.87 18.47 12.10
CA ARG A 84 -10.01 18.96 13.18
C ARG A 84 -9.13 20.13 12.77
N LEU A 85 -8.67 20.15 11.51
CA LEU A 85 -7.92 21.27 10.97
C LEU A 85 -8.77 22.52 10.83
N THR A 86 -10.04 22.37 10.43
CA THR A 86 -11.01 23.47 10.40
C THR A 86 -11.33 24.01 11.79
N GLU A 87 -11.38 23.14 12.81
CA GLU A 87 -11.57 23.51 14.23
C GLU A 87 -10.31 24.14 14.86
N GLY A 88 -9.23 24.36 14.10
CA GLY A 88 -7.99 25.02 14.57
C GLY A 88 -7.04 24.11 15.35
N ALA A 89 -7.33 22.82 15.48
CA ALA A 89 -6.53 21.86 16.28
C ALA A 89 -5.24 21.36 15.58
N ARG A 90 -4.59 22.20 14.75
CA ARG A 90 -3.43 21.80 13.93
C ARG A 90 -2.29 21.18 14.76
N GLY A 91 -1.95 21.74 15.91
CA GLY A 91 -0.88 21.23 16.78
C GLY A 91 -1.17 19.80 17.28
N GLU A 92 -2.40 19.56 17.74
CA GLU A 92 -2.82 18.22 18.19
C GLU A 92 -2.84 17.22 17.03
N VAL A 93 -3.32 17.66 15.86
CA VAL A 93 -3.33 16.85 14.64
C VAL A 93 -1.91 16.44 14.27
N CYS A 94 -0.96 17.39 14.20
CA CYS A 94 0.45 17.10 13.88
C CYS A 94 1.07 16.13 14.89
N ARG A 95 0.83 16.32 16.19
CA ARG A 95 1.32 15.39 17.22
C ARG A 95 0.82 13.97 16.99
N LYS A 96 -0.48 13.80 16.71
CA LYS A 96 -1.08 12.48 16.44
C LYS A 96 -0.53 11.85 15.16
N ILE A 97 -0.30 12.64 14.10
CA ILE A 97 0.34 12.17 12.87
C ILE A 97 1.72 11.60 13.16
N VAL A 98 2.56 12.35 13.90
CA VAL A 98 3.91 11.91 14.26
C VAL A 98 3.88 10.65 15.12
N GLN A 99 3.05 10.63 16.17
CA GLN A 99 2.90 9.45 17.04
C GLN A 99 2.53 8.20 16.23
N ARG A 100 1.55 8.32 15.34
CA ARG A 100 1.11 7.24 14.47
C ARG A 100 2.21 6.75 13.54
N GLY A 101 2.96 7.66 12.92
CA GLY A 101 4.10 7.32 12.07
C GLY A 101 5.17 6.55 12.83
N LEU A 102 5.54 7.01 14.02
CA LEU A 102 6.54 6.37 14.87
C LEU A 102 6.08 5.00 15.39
N ILE A 103 4.80 4.84 15.74
CA ILE A 103 4.24 3.54 16.13
C ILE A 103 4.35 2.54 14.96
N LEU A 104 4.06 2.96 13.72
CA LEU A 104 4.21 2.10 12.55
C LEU A 104 5.66 1.71 12.28
N VAL A 105 6.62 2.62 12.49
CA VAL A 105 8.06 2.29 12.43
C VAL A 105 8.42 1.23 13.46
N LEU A 106 8.00 1.41 14.72
CA LEU A 106 8.25 0.45 15.79
C LEU A 106 7.63 -0.93 15.49
N LEU A 107 6.38 -0.95 15.04
CA LEU A 107 5.71 -2.19 14.62
C LEU A 107 6.43 -2.88 13.45
N GLY A 108 6.98 -2.11 12.52
CA GLY A 108 7.78 -2.64 11.42
C GLY A 108 9.10 -3.26 11.88
N ILE A 109 9.78 -2.65 12.85
CA ILE A 109 10.99 -3.20 13.47
C ILE A 109 10.67 -4.51 14.20
N ILE A 110 9.58 -4.54 14.97
CA ILE A 110 9.10 -5.75 15.67
C ILE A 110 8.73 -6.84 14.65
N TYR A 111 8.06 -6.50 13.55
CA TYR A 111 7.71 -7.44 12.49
C TYR A 111 8.94 -8.14 11.89
N ASN A 112 10.01 -7.38 11.61
CA ASN A 112 11.21 -7.94 11.00
C ASN A 112 12.07 -8.76 11.96
N ASN A 113 12.16 -8.35 13.22
CA ASN A 113 13.11 -8.90 14.18
C ASN A 113 12.47 -9.78 15.27
N GLY A 114 11.15 -9.72 15.42
CA GLY A 114 10.46 -10.23 16.59
C GLY A 114 10.75 -9.32 17.82
N LEU A 115 10.54 -9.85 19.02
CA LEU A 115 10.92 -9.22 20.28
C LEU A 115 12.29 -9.71 20.77
N GLN A 116 13.16 -10.15 19.84
CA GLN A 116 14.46 -10.69 20.15
C GLN A 116 15.55 -9.64 19.89
N TRP A 117 16.39 -9.38 20.88
CA TRP A 117 17.61 -8.61 20.70
C TRP A 117 18.71 -9.48 20.10
N LYS A 118 19.18 -9.12 18.90
CA LYS A 118 20.20 -9.89 18.14
C LYS A 118 21.51 -9.12 17.94
N GLY A 119 21.70 -8.01 18.66
CA GLY A 119 22.75 -7.02 18.35
C GLY A 119 22.29 -6.08 17.23
N LEU A 120 22.71 -4.80 17.30
CA LEU A 120 22.30 -3.79 16.31
C LEU A 120 22.63 -4.19 14.88
N GLU A 121 23.80 -4.78 14.66
CA GLU A 121 24.31 -5.20 13.34
C GLU A 121 23.47 -6.32 12.68
N ASN A 122 22.76 -7.10 13.48
CA ASN A 122 21.92 -8.21 13.01
C ASN A 122 20.44 -7.85 12.89
N MET A 123 20.04 -6.67 13.37
CA MET A 123 18.67 -6.19 13.27
C MET A 123 18.42 -5.51 11.93
N ARG A 124 17.24 -5.71 11.36
CA ARG A 124 16.75 -5.00 10.17
C ARG A 124 15.80 -3.88 10.58
N PHE A 125 16.15 -2.64 10.24
CA PHE A 125 15.34 -1.44 10.55
C PHE A 125 14.42 -1.03 9.41
N GLY A 126 14.81 -1.24 8.15
CA GLY A 126 13.95 -1.04 6.98
C GLY A 126 12.75 -1.98 7.02
N SER A 127 11.53 -1.45 6.83
CA SER A 127 10.32 -2.26 6.86
C SER A 127 9.19 -1.62 6.06
N VAL A 128 8.29 -2.45 5.55
CA VAL A 128 7.07 -2.02 4.84
C VAL A 128 6.23 -1.09 5.72
N LEU A 129 5.96 -1.47 6.99
CA LEU A 129 5.19 -0.63 7.92
C LEU A 129 5.92 0.67 8.27
N GLY A 130 7.24 0.63 8.40
CA GLY A 130 8.07 1.82 8.64
C GLY A 130 7.95 2.80 7.47
N ARG A 131 8.01 2.32 6.23
CA ARG A 131 7.82 3.16 5.04
C ARG A 131 6.40 3.72 4.97
N ILE A 132 5.37 2.91 5.20
CA ILE A 132 3.98 3.39 5.25
C ILE A 132 3.84 4.47 6.34
N GLY A 133 4.41 4.22 7.52
CA GLY A 133 4.38 5.15 8.65
C GLY A 133 5.05 6.49 8.32
N LEU A 134 6.29 6.47 7.86
CA LEU A 134 7.06 7.70 7.59
C LEU A 134 6.54 8.44 6.36
N ALA A 135 6.35 7.75 5.22
CA ALA A 135 5.84 8.40 4.01
C ALA A 135 4.43 8.98 4.22
N GLY A 136 3.54 8.23 4.89
CA GLY A 136 2.22 8.70 5.28
C GLY A 136 2.28 9.88 6.25
N MET A 137 3.17 9.84 7.25
CA MET A 137 3.40 10.91 8.22
C MET A 137 3.79 12.21 7.52
N PHE A 138 4.82 12.17 6.67
CA PHE A 138 5.27 13.37 5.96
C PHE A 138 4.20 13.91 5.00
N ALA A 139 3.51 13.06 4.25
CA ALA A 139 2.42 13.49 3.38
C ALA A 139 1.26 14.15 4.17
N GLN A 140 0.89 13.59 5.33
CA GLN A 140 -0.15 14.15 6.20
C GLN A 140 0.30 15.48 6.83
N LEU A 141 1.57 15.63 7.23
CA LEU A 141 2.11 16.89 7.70
C LEU A 141 2.11 17.96 6.60
N ILE A 142 2.56 17.62 5.38
CA ILE A 142 2.48 18.51 4.22
C ILE A 142 1.04 18.95 3.99
N PHE A 143 0.07 18.04 4.06
CA PHE A 143 -1.35 18.38 3.95
C PHE A 143 -1.82 19.30 5.08
N ALA A 144 -1.49 19.02 6.34
CA ALA A 144 -1.91 19.80 7.50
C ALA A 144 -1.37 21.25 7.46
N PHE A 145 -0.12 21.44 6.98
CA PHE A 145 0.47 22.77 6.84
C PHE A 145 -0.02 23.53 5.59
N ASN A 146 -0.55 22.83 4.59
CA ASN A 146 -1.08 23.43 3.36
C ASN A 146 -2.59 23.28 3.24
N PHE A 147 -3.29 23.02 4.36
CA PHE A 147 -4.73 22.75 4.38
C PHE A 147 -5.57 23.86 3.74
N GLU A 148 -5.24 25.13 4.00
CA GLU A 148 -5.91 26.30 3.45
C GLU A 148 -5.61 26.55 1.96
N THR A 149 -4.51 26.01 1.47
CA THR A 149 -4.04 26.17 0.09
C THR A 149 -3.68 24.84 -0.55
N PRO A 150 -4.65 23.95 -0.77
CA PRO A 150 -4.37 22.57 -1.21
C PRO A 150 -3.71 22.49 -2.60
N LYS A 151 -3.78 23.55 -3.41
CA LYS A 151 -3.03 23.65 -4.67
C LYS A 151 -1.51 23.52 -4.48
N ARG A 152 -0.97 23.89 -3.31
CA ARG A 152 0.44 23.74 -2.99
C ARG A 152 0.91 22.29 -2.91
N LEU A 153 0.00 21.33 -2.72
CA LEU A 153 0.33 19.90 -2.73
C LEU A 153 0.91 19.45 -4.07
N TRP A 154 0.53 20.08 -5.18
CA TRP A 154 1.10 19.81 -6.50
C TRP A 154 2.56 20.25 -6.59
N TYR A 155 2.93 21.39 -6.00
CA TYR A 155 4.33 21.83 -5.95
C TYR A 155 5.19 20.92 -5.08
N TRP A 156 4.65 20.46 -3.94
CA TRP A 156 5.33 19.46 -3.11
C TRP A 156 5.52 18.15 -3.87
N LEU A 157 4.49 17.65 -4.54
CA LEU A 157 4.57 16.43 -5.35
C LEU A 157 5.64 16.55 -6.45
N ALA A 158 5.59 17.63 -7.23
CA ALA A 158 6.57 17.87 -8.29
C ALA A 158 7.99 17.98 -7.73
N GLY A 159 8.20 18.75 -6.64
CA GLY A 159 9.49 18.91 -6.00
C GLY A 159 10.06 17.59 -5.46
N ILE A 160 9.22 16.75 -4.85
CA ILE A 160 9.62 15.43 -4.34
C ILE A 160 10.03 14.51 -5.49
N LEU A 161 9.20 14.39 -6.54
CA LEU A 161 9.46 13.44 -7.63
C LEU A 161 10.62 13.89 -8.51
N LEU A 162 10.70 15.18 -8.86
CA LEU A 162 11.81 15.73 -9.67
C LEU A 162 13.11 15.79 -8.86
N GLY A 163 13.03 16.18 -7.58
CA GLY A 163 14.19 16.23 -6.70
C GLY A 163 14.79 14.82 -6.49
N TYR A 164 13.94 13.81 -6.25
CA TYR A 164 14.43 12.43 -6.14
C TYR A 164 15.05 11.93 -7.45
N TRP A 165 14.40 12.18 -8.59
CA TRP A 165 14.97 11.85 -9.89
C TRP A 165 16.33 12.52 -10.11
N ALA A 166 16.46 13.80 -9.79
CA ALA A 166 17.72 14.52 -9.89
C ALA A 166 18.80 13.92 -8.97
N ILE A 167 18.47 13.61 -7.71
CA ILE A 167 19.38 12.97 -6.76
C ILE A 167 19.88 11.63 -7.31
N MET A 168 19.00 10.81 -7.87
CA MET A 168 19.35 9.51 -8.43
C MET A 168 20.12 9.61 -9.75
N SER A 169 19.88 10.65 -10.56
CA SER A 169 20.55 10.85 -11.85
C SER A 169 21.95 11.44 -11.71
N PHE A 170 22.19 12.29 -10.71
CA PHE A 170 23.48 12.97 -10.52
C PHE A 170 24.29 12.39 -9.34
N GLY A 171 23.64 11.71 -8.40
CA GLY A 171 24.32 11.00 -7.32
C GLY A 171 25.04 9.76 -7.83
N HIS A 172 26.16 9.43 -7.19
CA HIS A 172 26.92 8.24 -7.55
C HIS A 172 27.52 7.54 -6.34
N ALA A 173 27.71 6.22 -6.48
CA ALA A 173 28.46 5.42 -5.53
C ALA A 173 29.96 5.45 -5.90
N PRO A 174 30.88 5.32 -4.92
CA PRO A 174 32.31 5.17 -5.20
C PRO A 174 32.59 4.00 -6.16
N GLY A 175 33.28 4.30 -7.26
CA GLY A 175 33.62 3.30 -8.30
C GLY A 175 32.54 3.09 -9.37
N PHE A 176 31.42 3.81 -9.33
CA PHE A 176 30.35 3.74 -10.32
C PHE A 176 30.10 5.09 -10.96
N ALA A 177 29.51 5.11 -12.16
CA ALA A 177 29.17 6.34 -12.85
C ALA A 177 27.98 7.06 -12.17
N PRO A 178 27.86 8.40 -12.30
CA PRO A 178 26.66 9.12 -11.91
C PRO A 178 25.43 8.56 -12.64
N GLY A 179 24.32 8.43 -11.92
CA GLY A 179 23.08 7.91 -12.49
C GLY A 179 23.04 6.40 -12.68
N ASP A 180 24.02 5.65 -12.15
CA ASP A 180 23.94 4.19 -12.12
C ASP A 180 22.74 3.75 -11.29
N LEU A 181 21.88 2.91 -11.87
CA LEU A 181 20.66 2.38 -11.23
C LEU A 181 20.75 0.88 -10.94
N SER A 182 21.96 0.27 -11.05
CA SER A 182 22.19 -1.11 -10.64
C SER A 182 22.00 -1.28 -9.13
N MET A 183 21.87 -2.52 -8.66
CA MET A 183 21.71 -2.79 -7.21
C MET A 183 22.94 -2.34 -6.43
N GLU A 184 24.11 -2.48 -6.99
CA GLU A 184 25.42 -2.18 -6.39
C GLU A 184 25.75 -0.68 -6.44
N GLY A 185 25.53 -0.07 -7.60
CA GLY A 185 26.04 1.26 -7.96
C GLY A 185 25.06 2.40 -7.75
N ASN A 186 23.79 2.13 -7.43
CA ASN A 186 22.84 3.21 -7.25
C ASN A 186 23.09 4.03 -5.98
N PHE A 187 22.81 5.32 -6.07
CA PHE A 187 23.07 6.26 -4.98
C PHE A 187 22.21 5.97 -3.73
N ALA A 188 20.97 5.51 -3.88
CA ALA A 188 20.11 5.19 -2.74
C ALA A 188 20.70 4.04 -1.91
N SER A 189 21.16 2.96 -2.54
CA SER A 189 21.84 1.86 -1.84
C SER A 189 23.13 2.31 -1.16
N THR A 190 23.85 3.27 -1.72
CA THR A 190 25.03 3.85 -1.09
C THR A 190 24.69 4.62 0.17
N VAL A 191 23.64 5.43 0.14
CA VAL A 191 23.13 6.14 1.33
C VAL A 191 22.69 5.15 2.40
N ASP A 192 21.99 4.07 2.01
CA ASP A 192 21.53 3.05 2.94
C ASP A 192 22.70 2.31 3.61
N ARG A 193 23.75 1.94 2.84
CA ARG A 193 24.96 1.33 3.38
C ARG A 193 25.72 2.20 4.37
N LEU A 194 25.63 3.52 4.20
CA LEU A 194 26.34 4.49 5.06
C LEU A 194 25.54 4.89 6.31
N LEU A 195 24.23 5.05 6.17
CA LEU A 195 23.40 5.70 7.20
C LEU A 195 22.40 4.77 7.88
N MET A 196 22.02 3.67 7.24
CA MET A 196 21.00 2.79 7.77
C MET A 196 21.59 1.88 8.85
N PRO A 197 21.06 1.89 10.08
CA PRO A 197 21.58 1.01 11.11
C PRO A 197 21.24 -0.45 10.82
N GLY A 198 22.06 -1.34 11.33
CA GLY A 198 21.87 -2.77 11.25
C GLY A 198 22.12 -3.36 9.86
N LYS A 199 21.42 -4.46 9.53
CA LYS A 199 21.58 -5.15 8.25
C LYS A 199 20.57 -4.72 7.22
N LEU A 200 21.01 -4.60 5.98
CA LEU A 200 20.16 -4.42 4.82
C LEU A 200 19.55 -5.76 4.37
N HIS A 201 18.34 -5.72 3.77
CA HIS A 201 17.62 -6.92 3.33
C HIS A 201 18.43 -7.80 2.36
N LYS A 202 19.03 -7.19 1.34
CA LYS A 202 19.87 -7.87 0.34
C LYS A 202 21.37 -7.62 0.57
N LYS A 203 21.82 -7.40 1.80
CA LYS A 203 23.20 -7.07 2.21
C LYS A 203 23.70 -5.73 1.66
N ILE A 204 23.59 -5.48 0.37
CA ILE A 204 24.08 -4.27 -0.34
C ILE A 204 22.95 -3.28 -0.64
N HIS A 205 21.69 -3.71 -0.53
CA HIS A 205 20.50 -2.94 -0.86
C HIS A 205 19.34 -3.30 0.08
N ASP A 206 18.54 -2.32 0.45
CA ASP A 206 17.26 -2.53 1.14
C ASP A 206 16.12 -1.87 0.35
N PRO A 207 15.10 -2.66 -0.11
CA PRO A 207 13.92 -2.09 -0.78
C PRO A 207 13.19 -1.03 0.05
N GLU A 208 13.27 -1.09 1.37
CA GLU A 208 12.71 -0.13 2.32
C GLU A 208 13.76 0.85 2.86
N GLY A 209 14.76 1.20 2.03
CA GLY A 209 15.85 2.12 2.36
C GLY A 209 15.40 3.56 2.61
N LEU A 210 16.34 4.35 3.18
CA LEU A 210 16.07 5.72 3.63
C LEU A 210 15.74 6.66 2.47
N LEU A 211 16.57 6.65 1.42
CA LEU A 211 16.42 7.61 0.33
C LEU A 211 15.16 7.31 -0.51
N ALA A 212 14.85 6.03 -0.73
CA ALA A 212 13.65 5.57 -1.41
C ALA A 212 12.34 5.88 -0.63
N MET A 213 12.43 6.36 0.61
CA MET A 213 11.32 6.89 1.40
C MET A 213 10.76 8.19 0.79
N ILE A 214 11.63 9.03 0.21
CA ILE A 214 11.26 10.36 -0.33
C ILE A 214 10.19 10.23 -1.41
N PRO A 215 10.37 9.47 -2.49
CA PRO A 215 9.33 9.36 -3.52
C PRO A 215 8.08 8.63 -3.04
N ALA A 216 8.16 7.77 -2.03
CA ALA A 216 6.99 7.12 -1.43
C ALA A 216 5.99 8.12 -0.82
N ILE A 217 6.46 9.30 -0.37
CA ILE A 217 5.58 10.41 0.05
C ILE A 217 4.65 10.81 -1.10
N GLY A 218 5.14 10.74 -2.34
CA GLY A 218 4.37 11.05 -3.55
C GLY A 218 3.13 10.16 -3.72
N ASN A 219 3.21 8.85 -3.41
CA ASN A 219 2.04 7.97 -3.43
C ASN A 219 0.95 8.45 -2.46
N ALA A 220 1.33 8.80 -1.24
CA ALA A 220 0.39 9.29 -0.25
C ALA A 220 -0.17 10.68 -0.61
N LEU A 221 0.65 11.59 -1.19
CA LEU A 221 0.18 12.90 -1.66
C LEU A 221 -0.82 12.78 -2.81
N LEU A 222 -0.57 11.90 -3.79
CA LEU A 222 -1.52 11.61 -4.86
C LEU A 222 -2.82 11.03 -4.31
N GLY A 223 -2.72 10.16 -3.29
CA GLY A 223 -3.87 9.68 -2.55
C GLY A 223 -4.65 10.81 -1.85
N ILE A 224 -3.97 11.77 -1.20
CA ILE A 224 -4.60 12.93 -0.58
C ILE A 224 -5.36 13.76 -1.62
N LEU A 225 -4.77 14.01 -2.79
CA LEU A 225 -5.42 14.73 -3.89
C LEU A 225 -6.66 13.99 -4.39
N ALA A 226 -6.61 12.66 -4.54
CA ALA A 226 -7.77 11.84 -4.87
C ALA A 226 -8.85 11.88 -3.78
N GLY A 227 -8.47 11.87 -2.50
CA GLY A 227 -9.37 12.02 -1.38
C GLY A 227 -10.06 13.38 -1.33
N LEU A 228 -9.34 14.46 -1.61
CA LEU A 228 -9.91 15.80 -1.75
C LEU A 228 -10.91 15.88 -2.91
N TRP A 229 -10.61 15.21 -4.03
CA TRP A 229 -11.53 15.12 -5.16
C TRP A 229 -12.81 14.38 -4.79
N LEU A 230 -12.72 13.23 -4.14
CA LEU A 230 -13.89 12.45 -3.72
C LEU A 230 -14.75 13.16 -2.67
N ARG A 231 -14.14 14.01 -1.83
CA ARG A 231 -14.87 14.78 -0.79
C ARG A 231 -15.63 16.00 -1.29
N ARG A 232 -15.53 16.37 -2.55
CA ARG A 232 -16.37 17.45 -3.10
C ARG A 232 -17.84 17.16 -2.85
N SER A 233 -18.64 18.21 -2.65
CA SER A 233 -20.07 18.04 -2.46
C SER A 233 -20.75 17.43 -3.69
N SER A 234 -21.93 16.86 -3.54
CA SER A 234 -22.69 16.31 -4.68
C SER A 234 -23.13 17.40 -5.66
N GLU A 235 -23.27 18.64 -5.19
CA GLU A 235 -23.55 19.82 -6.01
C GLU A 235 -22.37 20.18 -6.90
N GLU A 236 -21.13 20.05 -6.39
CA GLU A 236 -19.90 20.30 -7.15
C GLU A 236 -19.59 19.18 -8.15
N ALA A 237 -19.79 17.92 -7.75
CA ALA A 237 -19.54 16.76 -8.60
C ALA A 237 -20.40 15.55 -8.19
N SER A 238 -21.19 15.03 -9.14
CA SER A 238 -21.91 13.76 -8.96
C SER A 238 -20.96 12.59 -8.74
N GLY A 239 -21.46 11.47 -8.21
CA GLY A 239 -20.69 10.25 -8.04
C GLY A 239 -20.05 9.75 -9.34
N ASP A 240 -20.81 9.80 -10.45
CA ASP A 240 -20.28 9.43 -11.78
C ASP A 240 -19.15 10.37 -12.22
N ARG A 241 -19.27 11.66 -12.00
CA ARG A 241 -18.23 12.64 -12.31
C ARG A 241 -16.97 12.44 -11.47
N LYS A 242 -17.14 12.07 -10.20
CA LYS A 242 -15.99 11.74 -9.32
C LYS A 242 -15.26 10.50 -9.82
N ALA A 243 -15.98 9.44 -10.17
CA ALA A 243 -15.40 8.23 -10.74
C ALA A 243 -14.69 8.51 -12.08
N ALA A 244 -15.34 9.26 -12.99
CA ALA A 244 -14.74 9.66 -14.26
C ALA A 244 -13.46 10.49 -14.06
N GLY A 245 -13.44 11.43 -13.11
CA GLY A 245 -12.26 12.23 -12.77
C GLY A 245 -11.09 11.37 -12.29
N LEU A 246 -11.34 10.37 -11.43
CA LEU A 246 -10.32 9.41 -11.01
C LEU A 246 -9.81 8.56 -12.18
N THR A 247 -10.70 8.16 -13.08
CA THR A 247 -10.33 7.38 -14.29
C THR A 247 -9.42 8.19 -15.21
N VAL A 248 -9.79 9.44 -15.51
CA VAL A 248 -8.96 10.33 -16.34
C VAL A 248 -7.61 10.60 -15.66
N ALA A 249 -7.60 10.90 -14.37
CA ALA A 249 -6.35 11.08 -13.61
C ALA A 249 -5.50 9.80 -13.63
N GLY A 250 -6.11 8.63 -13.49
CA GLY A 250 -5.43 7.35 -13.56
C GLY A 250 -4.72 7.14 -14.89
N PHE A 251 -5.40 7.34 -16.01
CA PHE A 251 -4.78 7.23 -17.34
C PHE A 251 -3.69 8.29 -17.58
N ALA A 252 -3.90 9.52 -17.12
CA ALA A 252 -2.88 10.56 -17.21
C ALA A 252 -1.61 10.20 -16.44
N LEU A 253 -1.75 9.67 -15.21
CA LEU A 253 -0.62 9.21 -14.39
C LEU A 253 0.10 8.02 -15.03
N LEU A 254 -0.62 7.06 -15.62
CA LEU A 254 -0.01 5.96 -16.37
C LEU A 254 0.76 6.48 -17.59
N ALA A 255 0.19 7.40 -18.35
CA ALA A 255 0.85 7.98 -19.51
C ALA A 255 2.14 8.71 -19.11
N VAL A 256 2.08 9.60 -18.11
CA VAL A 256 3.26 10.35 -17.66
C VAL A 256 4.30 9.41 -17.02
N GLY A 257 3.89 8.47 -16.18
CA GLY A 257 4.79 7.48 -15.56
C GLY A 257 5.44 6.56 -16.59
N GLY A 258 4.67 6.11 -17.60
CA GLY A 258 5.17 5.31 -18.71
C GLY A 258 6.17 6.07 -19.58
N LEU A 259 5.87 7.32 -19.93
CA LEU A 259 6.82 8.18 -20.68
C LEU A 259 8.09 8.45 -19.86
N TRP A 260 7.95 8.72 -18.56
CA TRP A 260 9.13 8.96 -17.71
C TRP A 260 9.98 7.69 -17.54
N SER A 261 9.39 6.51 -17.66
CA SER A 261 10.11 5.24 -17.50
C SER A 261 11.20 5.01 -18.56
N PHE A 262 11.18 5.71 -19.69
CA PHE A 262 12.25 5.65 -20.69
C PHE A 262 13.57 6.27 -20.22
N VAL A 263 13.51 7.23 -19.26
CA VAL A 263 14.70 7.89 -18.70
C VAL A 263 14.94 7.54 -17.23
N PHE A 264 13.91 7.10 -16.52
CA PHE A 264 13.97 6.65 -15.13
C PHE A 264 13.10 5.41 -14.98
N PRO A 265 13.67 4.20 -15.16
CA PRO A 265 12.93 2.94 -15.27
C PRO A 265 11.96 2.70 -14.10
N LEU A 266 10.86 1.99 -14.37
CA LEU A 266 10.00 1.49 -13.31
C LEU A 266 10.80 0.56 -12.41
N ASN A 267 11.01 0.93 -11.16
CA ASN A 267 11.74 0.11 -10.20
C ASN A 267 11.17 0.25 -8.80
N LYS A 268 10.59 -0.83 -8.30
CA LYS A 268 10.01 -0.90 -6.96
C LYS A 268 11.07 -0.83 -5.86
N ASN A 269 12.24 -1.46 -6.09
CA ASN A 269 13.29 -1.50 -5.09
C ASN A 269 13.87 -0.09 -4.82
N LEU A 270 14.02 0.72 -5.87
CA LEU A 270 14.43 2.12 -5.78
C LEU A 270 13.26 3.08 -5.56
N TRP A 271 12.03 2.61 -5.72
CA TRP A 271 10.81 3.44 -5.65
C TRP A 271 10.86 4.66 -6.56
N THR A 272 11.25 4.45 -7.83
CA THR A 272 11.48 5.52 -8.80
C THR A 272 10.26 6.44 -8.98
N SER A 273 10.49 7.69 -9.36
CA SER A 273 9.40 8.65 -9.59
C SER A 273 8.43 8.21 -10.67
N SER A 274 8.92 7.54 -11.71
CA SER A 274 8.10 6.88 -12.75
C SER A 274 7.23 5.77 -12.14
N PHE A 275 7.79 4.94 -11.24
CA PHE A 275 7.07 3.90 -10.53
C PHE A 275 5.95 4.47 -9.63
N VAL A 276 6.20 5.60 -8.96
CA VAL A 276 5.17 6.30 -8.17
C VAL A 276 3.98 6.69 -9.04
N LEU A 277 4.22 7.34 -10.19
CA LEU A 277 3.15 7.77 -11.09
C LEU A 277 2.42 6.57 -11.69
N TRP A 278 3.16 5.55 -12.14
CA TRP A 278 2.61 4.33 -12.70
C TRP A 278 1.68 3.60 -11.72
N THR A 279 2.16 3.38 -10.51
CA THR A 279 1.38 2.70 -9.47
C THR A 279 0.18 3.52 -8.99
N CYS A 280 0.32 4.85 -8.86
CA CYS A 280 -0.81 5.73 -8.53
C CYS A 280 -1.83 5.82 -9.67
N GLY A 281 -1.39 5.65 -10.92
CA GLY A 281 -2.31 5.51 -12.06
C GLY A 281 -3.21 4.28 -11.90
N TRP A 282 -2.64 3.11 -11.69
CA TRP A 282 -3.40 1.89 -11.42
C TRP A 282 -4.24 1.98 -10.14
N ALA A 283 -3.70 2.58 -9.07
CA ALA A 283 -4.44 2.80 -7.83
C ALA A 283 -5.67 3.69 -8.04
N SER A 284 -5.55 4.75 -8.86
CA SER A 284 -6.67 5.63 -9.18
C SER A 284 -7.75 4.93 -10.01
N LEU A 285 -7.36 4.09 -10.98
CA LEU A 285 -8.30 3.28 -11.77
C LEU A 285 -9.03 2.25 -10.90
N ALA A 286 -8.29 1.55 -10.03
CA ALA A 286 -8.88 0.61 -9.08
C ALA A 286 -9.87 1.32 -8.14
N LEU A 287 -9.48 2.48 -7.57
CA LEU A 287 -10.36 3.25 -6.72
C LEU A 287 -11.60 3.76 -7.47
N ALA A 288 -11.46 4.21 -8.71
CA ALA A 288 -12.57 4.62 -9.56
C ALA A 288 -13.58 3.48 -9.76
N PHE A 289 -13.08 2.28 -10.10
CA PHE A 289 -13.90 1.09 -10.29
C PHE A 289 -14.65 0.68 -9.02
N PHE A 290 -13.95 0.54 -7.89
CA PHE A 290 -14.55 0.17 -6.61
C PHE A 290 -15.56 1.22 -6.14
N TYR A 291 -15.19 2.51 -6.22
CA TYR A 291 -16.08 3.62 -5.83
C TYR A 291 -17.35 3.62 -6.68
N TRP A 292 -17.22 3.53 -7.99
CA TRP A 292 -18.36 3.57 -8.88
C TRP A 292 -19.29 2.36 -8.72
N THR A 293 -18.75 1.15 -8.64
CA THR A 293 -19.54 -0.07 -8.55
C THR A 293 -20.14 -0.31 -7.17
N ILE A 294 -19.46 0.11 -6.09
CA ILE A 294 -19.88 -0.15 -4.71
C ILE A 294 -20.67 1.03 -4.14
N ASP A 295 -20.10 2.26 -4.17
CA ASP A 295 -20.70 3.40 -3.48
C ASP A 295 -21.71 4.15 -4.39
N VAL A 296 -21.44 4.27 -5.70
CA VAL A 296 -22.32 5.00 -6.62
C VAL A 296 -23.45 4.11 -7.13
N ARG A 297 -23.15 2.97 -7.74
CA ARG A 297 -24.15 2.06 -8.34
C ARG A 297 -24.70 1.03 -7.36
N GLY A 298 -23.95 0.67 -6.34
CA GLY A 298 -24.35 -0.34 -5.36
C GLY A 298 -24.33 -1.79 -5.86
N TRP A 299 -23.85 -2.05 -7.09
CA TRP A 299 -23.89 -3.37 -7.72
C TRP A 299 -23.04 -4.42 -7.01
N LEU A 300 -21.89 -4.01 -6.48
CA LEU A 300 -20.92 -4.89 -5.82
C LEU A 300 -20.88 -4.69 -4.30
N ARG A 301 -21.98 -4.26 -3.66
CA ARG A 301 -22.00 -4.03 -2.20
C ARG A 301 -21.67 -5.30 -1.40
N GLY A 302 -22.18 -6.48 -1.80
CA GLY A 302 -21.87 -7.76 -1.15
C GLY A 302 -20.38 -8.11 -1.26
N PHE A 303 -19.80 -7.97 -2.45
CA PHE A 303 -18.38 -8.12 -2.70
C PHE A 303 -17.56 -7.12 -1.86
N GLY A 304 -17.96 -5.86 -1.85
CA GLY A 304 -17.36 -4.83 -1.03
C GLY A 304 -17.39 -5.14 0.46
N ALA A 305 -18.53 -5.63 0.96
CA ALA A 305 -18.68 -6.01 2.36
C ALA A 305 -17.79 -7.20 2.76
N PHE A 306 -17.58 -8.16 1.85
CA PHE A 306 -16.69 -9.31 2.05
C PHE A 306 -15.24 -8.87 2.22
N PHE A 307 -14.70 -8.06 1.31
CA PHE A 307 -13.33 -7.58 1.39
C PHE A 307 -13.12 -6.54 2.50
N ALA A 308 -14.13 -5.71 2.81
CA ALA A 308 -14.05 -4.76 3.91
C ALA A 308 -13.82 -5.43 5.29
N VAL A 309 -14.14 -6.72 5.44
CA VAL A 309 -13.79 -7.48 6.67
C VAL A 309 -12.28 -7.43 6.90
N ILE A 310 -11.49 -7.68 5.86
CA ILE A 310 -10.03 -7.65 5.87
C ILE A 310 -9.54 -6.19 5.95
N GLY A 311 -10.06 -5.32 5.07
CA GLY A 311 -9.59 -3.95 4.91
C GLY A 311 -9.73 -3.06 6.15
N MET A 312 -10.71 -3.35 7.01
CA MET A 312 -10.95 -2.58 8.25
C MET A 312 -9.88 -2.79 9.32
N ASN A 313 -9.15 -3.91 9.29
CA ASN A 313 -8.08 -4.29 10.22
C ASN A 313 -6.73 -4.50 9.52
N SER A 314 -6.47 -3.77 8.47
CA SER A 314 -5.36 -3.99 7.55
C SER A 314 -3.97 -4.11 8.22
N VAL A 315 -3.66 -3.27 9.21
CA VAL A 315 -2.39 -3.33 9.94
C VAL A 315 -2.33 -4.59 10.81
N LEU A 316 -3.44 -4.94 11.47
CA LEU A 316 -3.50 -6.13 12.32
C LEU A 316 -3.34 -7.41 11.49
N ILE A 317 -3.99 -7.50 10.33
CA ILE A 317 -3.88 -8.68 9.46
C ILE A 317 -2.46 -8.86 8.94
N TYR A 318 -1.80 -7.78 8.51
CA TYR A 318 -0.41 -7.83 8.08
C TYR A 318 0.52 -8.32 9.21
N LEU A 319 0.34 -7.80 10.42
CA LEU A 319 1.13 -8.20 11.59
C LEU A 319 0.84 -9.65 11.99
N SER A 320 -0.42 -10.06 12.00
CA SER A 320 -0.83 -11.36 12.52
C SER A 320 -0.21 -12.53 11.74
N GLY A 321 -0.04 -12.42 10.43
CA GLY A 321 0.63 -13.42 9.61
C GLY A 321 2.09 -13.72 10.01
N LYS A 322 2.73 -12.81 10.77
CA LYS A 322 4.07 -13.06 11.33
C LYS A 322 4.06 -13.79 12.66
N PHE A 323 3.01 -13.60 13.48
CA PHE A 323 2.98 -14.09 14.87
C PHE A 323 2.02 -15.27 15.06
N ILE A 324 1.06 -15.47 14.15
CA ILE A 324 0.06 -16.54 14.20
C ILE A 324 0.35 -17.54 13.07
N ASN A 325 0.50 -18.81 13.42
CA ASN A 325 0.65 -19.87 12.44
C ASN A 325 -0.72 -20.32 11.92
N TYR A 326 -1.25 -19.60 10.95
CA TYR A 326 -2.53 -19.91 10.33
C TYR A 326 -2.50 -21.23 9.52
N GLU A 327 -1.34 -21.59 8.94
CA GLU A 327 -1.16 -22.84 8.21
C GLU A 327 -1.38 -24.05 9.11
N TYR A 328 -0.91 -24.02 10.36
CA TYR A 328 -1.18 -25.07 11.34
C TYR A 328 -2.68 -25.27 11.54
N THR A 329 -3.43 -24.18 11.76
CA THR A 329 -4.86 -24.22 11.96
C THR A 329 -5.60 -24.71 10.71
N ALA A 330 -5.21 -24.22 9.54
CA ALA A 330 -5.79 -24.67 8.27
C ALA A 330 -5.55 -26.17 8.04
N ASN A 331 -4.33 -26.66 8.31
CA ASN A 331 -4.01 -28.10 8.21
C ASN A 331 -4.79 -28.94 9.24
N ALA A 332 -4.96 -28.47 10.47
CA ALA A 332 -5.73 -29.17 11.49
C ALA A 332 -7.23 -29.33 11.09
N LEU A 333 -7.80 -28.28 10.47
CA LEU A 333 -9.21 -28.29 10.08
C LEU A 333 -9.47 -28.97 8.72
N PHE A 334 -8.60 -28.73 7.74
CA PHE A 334 -8.84 -29.13 6.35
C PHE A 334 -7.87 -30.20 5.85
N GLY A 335 -6.82 -30.56 6.62
CA GLY A 335 -5.79 -31.52 6.19
C GLY A 335 -6.34 -32.92 5.92
N GLY A 336 -7.32 -33.37 6.70
CA GLY A 336 -8.02 -34.67 6.44
C GLY A 336 -8.74 -34.64 5.09
N LEU A 337 -9.48 -33.57 4.81
CA LEU A 337 -10.19 -33.37 3.54
C LEU A 337 -9.22 -33.28 2.37
N ALA A 338 -8.13 -32.54 2.55
CA ALA A 338 -7.10 -32.37 1.52
C ALA A 338 -6.41 -33.69 1.17
N LYS A 339 -6.17 -34.57 2.16
CA LYS A 339 -5.61 -35.92 1.94
C LYS A 339 -6.57 -36.87 1.28
N ALA A 340 -7.87 -36.79 1.58
CA ALA A 340 -8.91 -37.61 0.99
C ALA A 340 -9.33 -37.14 -0.42
N ALA A 341 -8.96 -35.96 -0.82
CA ALA A 341 -9.33 -35.40 -2.12
C ALA A 341 -8.53 -36.06 -3.28
N PRO A 342 -9.09 -36.07 -4.50
CA PRO A 342 -8.39 -36.53 -5.69
C PRO A 342 -7.05 -35.80 -5.88
N SER A 343 -6.12 -36.45 -6.61
CA SER A 343 -4.78 -35.92 -6.88
C SER A 343 -4.83 -34.48 -7.41
N GLY A 344 -4.01 -33.61 -6.84
CA GLY A 344 -3.87 -32.20 -7.22
C GLY A 344 -4.88 -31.23 -6.53
N ILE A 345 -6.00 -31.71 -5.98
CA ILE A 345 -7.01 -30.85 -5.33
C ILE A 345 -6.62 -30.48 -3.89
N GLY A 346 -5.87 -31.36 -3.20
CA GLY A 346 -5.46 -31.13 -1.82
C GLY A 346 -4.79 -29.78 -1.54
N PRO A 347 -3.79 -29.34 -2.34
CA PRO A 347 -3.18 -28.02 -2.20
C PRO A 347 -4.18 -26.86 -2.33
N LEU A 348 -5.15 -26.94 -3.23
CA LEU A 348 -6.18 -25.93 -3.39
C LEU A 348 -7.11 -25.87 -2.16
N ILE A 349 -7.51 -27.02 -1.60
CA ILE A 349 -8.30 -27.09 -0.36
C ILE A 349 -7.55 -26.40 0.78
N LEU A 350 -6.24 -26.66 0.93
CA LEU A 350 -5.44 -26.02 1.98
C LEU A 350 -5.27 -24.54 1.77
N ALA A 351 -5.05 -24.05 0.54
CA ALA A 351 -4.94 -22.64 0.24
C ALA A 351 -6.24 -21.87 0.51
N VAL A 352 -7.39 -22.45 0.09
CA VAL A 352 -8.71 -21.89 0.40
C VAL A 352 -8.99 -21.96 1.89
N GLY A 353 -8.64 -23.08 2.54
CA GLY A 353 -8.78 -23.25 3.99
C GLY A 353 -7.97 -22.24 4.81
N LEU A 354 -6.73 -21.95 4.39
CA LEU A 354 -5.88 -20.94 5.01
C LEU A 354 -6.57 -19.56 4.96
N PHE A 355 -6.98 -19.13 3.78
CA PHE A 355 -7.69 -17.88 3.61
C PHE A 355 -9.01 -17.83 4.41
N ALA A 356 -9.75 -18.93 4.46
CA ALA A 356 -11.00 -19.01 5.23
C ALA A 356 -10.76 -18.84 6.74
N VAL A 357 -9.71 -19.45 7.31
CA VAL A 357 -9.33 -19.30 8.72
C VAL A 357 -8.99 -17.85 9.03
N GLU A 358 -8.18 -17.19 8.21
CA GLU A 358 -7.83 -15.79 8.39
C GLU A 358 -9.08 -14.91 8.27
N TRP A 359 -9.87 -15.08 7.22
CA TRP A 359 -11.08 -14.29 7.00
C TRP A 359 -12.08 -14.44 8.15
N MET A 360 -12.30 -15.66 8.66
CA MET A 360 -13.20 -15.91 9.79
C MET A 360 -12.73 -15.21 11.07
N LEU A 361 -11.41 -15.21 11.35
CA LEU A 361 -10.87 -14.48 12.49
C LEU A 361 -11.17 -12.98 12.37
N PHE A 362 -10.92 -12.37 11.20
CA PHE A 362 -11.16 -10.95 11.00
C PHE A 362 -12.63 -10.58 10.94
N TRP A 363 -13.47 -11.49 10.45
CA TRP A 363 -14.91 -11.35 10.55
C TRP A 363 -15.38 -11.34 12.00
N PHE A 364 -14.86 -12.25 12.84
CA PHE A 364 -15.14 -12.28 14.27
C PHE A 364 -14.69 -10.97 14.95
N LEU A 365 -13.47 -10.50 14.71
CA LEU A 365 -12.96 -9.23 15.25
C LEU A 365 -13.82 -8.04 14.83
N LYS A 366 -14.23 -7.99 13.56
CA LYS A 366 -15.17 -6.97 13.06
C LYS A 366 -16.50 -7.03 13.80
N ARG A 367 -17.05 -8.21 14.03
CA ARG A 367 -18.32 -8.42 14.76
C ARG A 367 -18.22 -7.96 16.20
N GLN A 368 -17.08 -8.19 16.85
CA GLN A 368 -16.77 -7.73 18.20
C GLN A 368 -16.34 -6.24 18.24
N LYS A 369 -16.29 -5.54 17.11
CA LYS A 369 -15.83 -4.14 16.99
C LYS A 369 -14.40 -3.93 17.46
N ILE A 370 -13.55 -4.95 17.37
CA ILE A 370 -12.12 -4.90 17.70
C ILE A 370 -11.36 -4.45 16.46
N PHE A 371 -10.79 -3.24 16.53
CA PHE A 371 -10.00 -2.64 15.45
C PHE A 371 -8.69 -2.12 16.00
N LEU A 372 -7.57 -2.53 15.41
CA LEU A 372 -6.28 -1.91 15.70
C LEU A 372 -6.23 -0.54 15.01
N LYS A 373 -6.40 0.50 15.78
CA LYS A 373 -6.27 1.89 15.33
C LYS A 373 -4.86 2.37 15.66
N VAL A 374 -4.05 2.46 14.65
CA VAL A 374 -2.71 3.05 14.74
C VAL A 374 -2.73 4.43 14.08
#